data_a3f3989e58524fac025fda7db59acf64
#
_entry.id   a3f3989e58524fac025fda7db59acf64
#
_cell.length_a   1.000
_cell.length_b   1.000
_cell.length_c   1.000
_cell.angle_alpha   90.00
_cell.angle_beta   90.00
_cell.angle_gamma   90.00
#
_symmetry.space_group_name_H-M   'P 1'
#
loop_
_entity.id
_entity.type
_entity.pdbx_description
1 polymer ?
#
loop_
_entity_poly.entity_id
_entity_poly.type
_entity_poly.pdbx_seq_one_letter_code
_entity_poly.pdbx_strand_id
1 'polypeptide(L)'
;MEFKHKSVLLNETIDGLRVKPDGIYVDGTLGGAGHATEVCKKLSAKGRFIGIDQDQDAIIAASERLSAFNQVAIIRSNYCYMADELRSRGIEKVDGILLDLGVSSYQLDNEERGFSYRYDSPLDMRMDRRQSRTAGDIVNGYEERELYRIIRDYGEDKFAKNIAKHIVAAREQAPIRTTGELTEIIRGAIPMKIQATGGHPAKRTFQAIRIELNRELDVLRDSLDGMIDLLDDGGRICIITFHSLEDRIVKTIFRKNENPCTCPPDFPVCVCGKKSKGKVITRKPILPGKEEMEENPRSKSAKLRIFERKM
;
A
#
# COMPACT_ATOMS: atom_id res chain seq x y z
N MET A 1 -2.39 -27.43 3.77
CA MET A 1 -3.25 -26.50 4.56
C MET A 1 -3.68 -25.37 3.64
N GLU A 2 -4.94 -25.29 3.36
CA GLU A 2 -5.49 -24.19 2.56
C GLU A 2 -5.48 -22.92 3.42
N PHE A 3 -4.54 -22.03 3.16
CA PHE A 3 -4.47 -20.73 3.84
C PHE A 3 -5.68 -19.90 3.42
N LYS A 4 -6.75 -19.93 4.20
CA LYS A 4 -7.89 -18.99 4.07
C LYS A 4 -7.42 -17.60 4.47
N HIS A 5 -6.74 -16.92 3.55
CA HIS A 5 -6.41 -15.51 3.73
C HIS A 5 -7.70 -14.69 3.72
N LYS A 6 -8.06 -14.13 4.86
CA LYS A 6 -9.19 -13.20 5.01
C LYS A 6 -8.66 -11.79 4.71
N SER A 7 -9.28 -11.11 3.76
CA SER A 7 -8.93 -9.72 3.42
C SER A 7 -9.20 -8.81 4.61
N VAL A 8 -8.31 -7.84 4.83
CA VAL A 8 -8.38 -6.91 5.96
C VAL A 8 -9.53 -5.92 5.75
N LEU A 9 -10.33 -5.65 6.79
CA LEU A 9 -11.48 -4.71 6.75
C LEU A 9 -12.42 -4.99 5.56
N LEU A 10 -12.67 -6.28 5.26
CA LEU A 10 -13.39 -6.70 4.06
C LEU A 10 -14.78 -6.06 3.98
N ASN A 11 -15.60 -6.26 5.01
CA ASN A 11 -16.98 -5.79 5.02
C ASN A 11 -17.05 -4.27 4.98
N GLU A 12 -16.23 -3.61 5.81
CA GLU A 12 -16.17 -2.15 5.89
C GLU A 12 -15.74 -1.51 4.56
N THR A 13 -14.86 -2.18 3.82
CA THR A 13 -14.41 -1.72 2.50
C THR A 13 -15.50 -1.87 1.45
N ILE A 14 -16.17 -3.03 1.41
CA ILE A 14 -17.26 -3.28 0.46
C ILE A 14 -18.47 -2.34 0.72
N ASP A 15 -18.80 -2.12 1.98
CA ASP A 15 -19.85 -1.17 2.38
C ASP A 15 -19.42 0.28 2.06
N GLY A 16 -18.14 0.58 2.28
CA GLY A 16 -17.55 1.86 1.93
C GLY A 16 -17.63 2.20 0.45
N LEU A 17 -17.40 1.23 -0.42
CA LEU A 17 -17.47 1.37 -1.88
C LEU A 17 -18.91 1.60 -2.38
N ARG A 18 -19.95 1.20 -1.65
CA ARG A 18 -21.37 1.26 -2.08
C ARG A 18 -21.57 0.68 -3.49
N VAL A 19 -21.18 -0.58 -3.67
CA VAL A 19 -21.18 -1.23 -4.97
C VAL A 19 -22.55 -1.15 -5.64
N LYS A 20 -22.61 -0.48 -6.82
CA LYS A 20 -23.75 -0.45 -7.73
C LYS A 20 -23.67 -1.65 -8.67
N PRO A 21 -24.77 -2.39 -8.94
CA PRO A 21 -24.73 -3.58 -9.78
C PRO A 21 -24.15 -3.35 -11.18
N ASP A 22 -24.48 -2.24 -11.82
CA ASP A 22 -24.04 -1.90 -13.18
C ASP A 22 -22.81 -0.98 -13.21
N GLY A 23 -22.17 -0.73 -12.05
CA GLY A 23 -21.05 0.19 -11.90
C GLY A 23 -19.72 -0.37 -12.39
N ILE A 24 -18.73 0.52 -12.48
CA ILE A 24 -17.34 0.21 -12.84
C ILE A 24 -16.45 0.37 -11.62
N TYR A 25 -15.75 -0.69 -11.23
CA TYR A 25 -14.89 -0.70 -10.06
C TYR A 25 -13.45 -1.09 -10.39
N VAL A 26 -12.51 -0.47 -9.71
CA VAL A 26 -11.08 -0.74 -9.90
C VAL A 26 -10.45 -1.08 -8.56
N ASP A 27 -9.71 -2.17 -8.53
CA ASP A 27 -8.80 -2.51 -7.43
C ASP A 27 -7.35 -2.32 -7.93
N GLY A 28 -6.65 -1.34 -7.39
CA GLY A 28 -5.28 -1.00 -7.79
C GLY A 28 -4.20 -1.84 -7.10
N THR A 29 -4.60 -2.72 -6.18
CA THR A 29 -3.75 -3.59 -5.37
C THR A 29 -4.39 -4.97 -5.23
N LEU A 30 -4.65 -5.60 -6.38
CA LEU A 30 -5.51 -6.77 -6.50
C LEU A 30 -5.13 -7.94 -5.58
N GLY A 31 -3.82 -8.16 -5.39
CA GLY A 31 -3.29 -9.22 -4.53
C GLY A 31 -3.93 -10.58 -4.80
N GLY A 32 -4.37 -11.27 -3.76
CA GLY A 32 -5.11 -12.54 -3.87
C GLY A 32 -6.60 -12.40 -4.20
N ALA A 33 -7.05 -11.23 -4.66
CA ALA A 33 -8.41 -10.93 -5.11
C ALA A 33 -9.54 -11.15 -4.07
N GLY A 34 -9.23 -11.01 -2.78
CA GLY A 34 -10.26 -11.22 -1.74
C GLY A 34 -11.34 -10.15 -1.76
N HIS A 35 -10.98 -8.87 -1.75
CA HIS A 35 -11.92 -7.76 -1.91
C HIS A 35 -12.61 -7.80 -3.28
N ALA A 36 -11.82 -8.03 -4.34
CA ALA A 36 -12.31 -8.13 -5.71
C ALA A 36 -13.44 -9.16 -5.87
N THR A 37 -13.31 -10.33 -5.25
CA THR A 37 -14.35 -11.37 -5.27
C THR A 37 -15.66 -10.86 -4.70
N GLU A 38 -15.64 -10.15 -3.58
CA GLU A 38 -16.87 -9.63 -2.97
C GLU A 38 -17.50 -8.47 -3.76
N VAL A 39 -16.69 -7.64 -4.42
CA VAL A 39 -17.18 -6.65 -5.38
C VAL A 39 -17.85 -7.35 -6.56
N CYS A 40 -17.18 -8.33 -7.18
CA CYS A 40 -17.70 -9.05 -8.35
C CYS A 40 -19.00 -9.79 -8.09
N LYS A 41 -19.22 -10.33 -6.88
CA LYS A 41 -20.50 -10.95 -6.47
C LYS A 41 -21.68 -9.96 -6.45
N LYS A 42 -21.41 -8.66 -6.28
CA LYS A 42 -22.44 -7.60 -6.25
C LYS A 42 -22.68 -7.00 -7.63
N LEU A 43 -21.80 -7.23 -8.60
CA LEU A 43 -21.93 -6.72 -9.95
C LEU A 43 -22.90 -7.57 -10.78
N SER A 44 -23.71 -6.90 -11.62
CA SER A 44 -24.50 -7.55 -12.66
C SER A 44 -23.63 -7.87 -13.89
N ALA A 45 -24.24 -8.47 -14.91
CA ALA A 45 -23.59 -8.73 -16.20
C ALA A 45 -23.20 -7.44 -16.97
N LYS A 46 -23.76 -6.27 -16.59
CA LYS A 46 -23.41 -4.96 -17.15
C LYS A 46 -22.30 -4.25 -16.39
N GLY A 47 -22.10 -4.61 -15.13
CA GLY A 47 -21.03 -4.07 -14.31
C GLY A 47 -19.65 -4.49 -14.83
N ARG A 48 -18.61 -3.75 -14.47
CA ARG A 48 -17.23 -4.02 -14.87
C ARG A 48 -16.31 -3.95 -13.67
N PHE A 49 -15.37 -4.88 -13.60
CA PHE A 49 -14.31 -4.87 -12.59
C PHE A 49 -12.95 -4.91 -13.25
N ILE A 50 -12.06 -4.03 -12.84
CA ILE A 50 -10.67 -3.96 -13.30
C ILE A 50 -9.74 -4.17 -12.12
N GLY A 51 -8.97 -5.26 -12.13
CA GLY A 51 -7.93 -5.54 -11.14
C GLY A 51 -6.57 -5.18 -11.68
N ILE A 52 -5.79 -4.42 -10.91
CA ILE A 52 -4.43 -4.02 -11.25
C ILE A 52 -3.50 -4.52 -10.16
N ASP A 53 -2.40 -5.17 -10.56
CA ASP A 53 -1.29 -5.49 -9.66
C ASP A 53 0.02 -5.51 -10.45
N GLN A 54 1.11 -5.13 -9.80
CA GLN A 54 2.44 -5.17 -10.41
C GLN A 54 3.12 -6.54 -10.23
N ASP A 55 2.67 -7.32 -9.22
CA ASP A 55 3.22 -8.62 -8.88
C ASP A 55 2.62 -9.73 -9.76
N GLN A 56 3.47 -10.47 -10.47
CA GLN A 56 3.03 -11.59 -11.32
C GLN A 56 2.33 -12.69 -10.54
N ASP A 57 2.79 -12.95 -9.31
CA ASP A 57 2.20 -14.01 -8.48
C ASP A 57 0.77 -13.63 -8.06
N ALA A 58 0.53 -12.33 -7.78
CA ALA A 58 -0.80 -11.81 -7.51
C ALA A 58 -1.71 -11.93 -8.74
N ILE A 59 -1.20 -11.60 -9.94
CA ILE A 59 -1.96 -11.71 -11.20
C ILE A 59 -2.39 -13.16 -11.45
N ILE A 60 -1.51 -14.13 -11.24
CA ILE A 60 -1.84 -15.56 -11.42
C ILE A 60 -2.95 -15.98 -10.44
N ALA A 61 -2.75 -15.73 -9.15
CA ALA A 61 -3.70 -16.12 -8.12
C ALA A 61 -5.08 -15.46 -8.30
N ALA A 62 -5.08 -14.16 -8.67
CA ALA A 62 -6.31 -13.43 -8.94
C ALA A 62 -7.04 -13.94 -10.19
N SER A 63 -6.31 -14.30 -11.25
CA SER A 63 -6.88 -14.85 -12.49
C SER A 63 -7.59 -16.17 -12.24
N GLU A 64 -7.02 -17.05 -11.44
CA GLU A 64 -7.65 -18.30 -11.04
C GLU A 64 -8.92 -18.05 -10.20
N ARG A 65 -8.79 -17.20 -9.18
CA ARG A 65 -9.88 -16.91 -8.25
C ARG A 65 -11.08 -16.21 -8.87
N LEU A 66 -10.83 -15.33 -9.83
CA LEU A 66 -11.86 -14.55 -10.51
C LEU A 66 -12.33 -15.15 -11.84
N SER A 67 -11.86 -16.35 -12.21
CA SER A 67 -12.15 -17.00 -13.50
C SER A 67 -13.65 -17.21 -13.79
N ALA A 68 -14.47 -17.32 -12.74
CA ALA A 68 -15.93 -17.48 -12.88
C ALA A 68 -16.68 -16.17 -13.20
N PHE A 69 -16.01 -15.02 -13.15
CA PHE A 69 -16.62 -13.71 -13.35
C PHE A 69 -16.28 -13.13 -14.74
N ASN A 70 -17.22 -13.13 -15.66
CA ASN A 70 -17.00 -12.67 -17.04
C ASN A 70 -16.78 -11.15 -17.17
N GLN A 71 -17.18 -10.36 -16.14
CA GLN A 71 -17.06 -8.91 -16.12
C GLN A 71 -15.71 -8.39 -15.65
N VAL A 72 -14.72 -9.26 -15.44
CA VAL A 72 -13.39 -8.94 -14.86
C VAL A 72 -12.34 -8.77 -15.94
N ALA A 73 -11.55 -7.72 -15.83
CA ALA A 73 -10.28 -7.57 -16.55
C ALA A 73 -9.13 -7.45 -15.53
N ILE A 74 -8.05 -8.21 -15.74
CA ILE A 74 -6.87 -8.19 -14.87
C ILE A 74 -5.68 -7.62 -15.66
N ILE A 75 -4.95 -6.69 -15.07
CA ILE A 75 -3.89 -5.93 -15.70
C ILE A 75 -2.62 -6.02 -14.84
N ARG A 76 -1.52 -6.47 -15.41
CA ARG A 76 -0.23 -6.39 -14.75
C ARG A 76 0.40 -5.01 -14.94
N SER A 77 0.12 -4.09 -14.02
CA SER A 77 0.61 -2.72 -14.04
C SER A 77 0.74 -2.17 -12.62
N ASN A 78 1.38 -1.03 -12.44
CA ASN A 78 1.35 -0.30 -11.18
C ASN A 78 0.13 0.62 -11.16
N TYR A 79 -0.53 0.77 -10.03
CA TYR A 79 -1.72 1.61 -9.89
C TYR A 79 -1.46 3.10 -10.22
N CYS A 80 -0.21 3.57 -10.24
CA CYS A 80 0.10 4.92 -10.72
C CYS A 80 -0.26 5.14 -12.20
N TYR A 81 -0.35 4.07 -12.98
CA TYR A 81 -0.77 4.11 -14.38
C TYR A 81 -2.28 3.83 -14.56
N MET A 82 -3.05 3.76 -13.48
CA MET A 82 -4.49 3.44 -13.51
C MET A 82 -5.26 4.28 -14.53
N ALA A 83 -5.00 5.59 -14.59
CA ALA A 83 -5.68 6.49 -15.53
C ALA A 83 -5.43 6.10 -17.00
N ASP A 84 -4.19 5.78 -17.36
CA ASP A 84 -3.83 5.42 -18.71
C ASP A 84 -4.35 4.03 -19.09
N GLU A 85 -4.31 3.08 -18.15
CA GLU A 85 -4.85 1.74 -18.31
C GLU A 85 -6.38 1.75 -18.52
N LEU A 86 -7.10 2.61 -17.83
CA LEU A 86 -8.54 2.76 -17.99
C LEU A 86 -8.88 3.44 -19.32
N ARG A 87 -8.23 4.55 -19.66
CA ARG A 87 -8.45 5.28 -20.92
C ARG A 87 -8.18 4.41 -22.14
N SER A 88 -7.14 3.58 -22.12
CA SER A 88 -6.85 2.64 -23.22
C SER A 88 -7.98 1.62 -23.47
N ARG A 89 -8.88 1.46 -22.50
CA ARG A 89 -10.05 0.57 -22.54
C ARG A 89 -11.36 1.34 -22.72
N GLY A 90 -11.31 2.64 -23.04
CA GLY A 90 -12.46 3.50 -23.22
C GLY A 90 -13.22 3.80 -21.92
N ILE A 91 -12.54 3.74 -20.76
CA ILE A 91 -13.14 4.03 -19.46
C ILE A 91 -12.60 5.38 -18.98
N GLU A 92 -13.45 6.40 -18.97
CA GLU A 92 -13.12 7.75 -18.52
C GLU A 92 -13.43 7.96 -17.05
N LYS A 93 -14.45 7.29 -16.52
CA LYS A 93 -14.93 7.40 -15.14
C LYS A 93 -15.24 6.05 -14.54
N VAL A 94 -15.14 5.97 -13.20
CA VAL A 94 -15.43 4.76 -12.43
C VAL A 94 -16.27 5.09 -11.19
N ASP A 95 -17.10 4.13 -10.76
CA ASP A 95 -17.96 4.26 -9.57
C ASP A 95 -17.20 4.02 -8.27
N GLY A 96 -16.09 3.27 -8.32
CA GLY A 96 -15.28 3.05 -7.14
C GLY A 96 -13.85 2.59 -7.41
N ILE A 97 -12.97 3.00 -6.49
CA ILE A 97 -11.56 2.60 -6.49
C ILE A 97 -11.22 2.03 -5.12
N LEU A 98 -10.48 0.93 -5.11
CA LEU A 98 -9.93 0.32 -3.92
C LEU A 98 -8.40 0.30 -4.00
N LEU A 99 -7.75 0.63 -2.90
CA LEU A 99 -6.34 0.35 -2.65
C LEU A 99 -6.18 -0.32 -1.28
N ASP A 100 -5.60 -1.51 -1.25
CA ASP A 100 -5.15 -2.21 -0.04
C ASP A 100 -3.62 -2.18 -0.02
N LEU A 101 -3.05 -1.13 0.63
CA LEU A 101 -1.65 -0.78 0.50
C LEU A 101 -0.73 -1.74 1.27
N GLY A 102 0.54 -1.71 0.91
CA GLY A 102 1.60 -2.48 1.55
C GLY A 102 1.87 -3.83 0.86
N VAL A 103 2.30 -4.82 1.64
CA VAL A 103 2.68 -6.15 1.14
C VAL A 103 1.55 -7.15 1.29
N SER A 104 1.38 -7.99 0.28
CA SER A 104 0.43 -9.09 0.36
C SER A 104 0.92 -10.16 1.36
N SER A 105 -0.02 -10.94 1.90
CA SER A 105 0.36 -12.06 2.76
C SER A 105 1.22 -13.08 2.01
N TYR A 106 0.96 -13.30 0.73
CA TYR A 106 1.78 -14.17 -0.11
C TYR A 106 3.25 -13.69 -0.15
N GLN A 107 3.48 -12.38 -0.34
CA GLN A 107 4.84 -11.83 -0.34
C GLN A 107 5.55 -12.00 1.01
N LEU A 108 4.83 -11.94 2.13
CA LEU A 108 5.40 -12.14 3.47
C LEU A 108 5.65 -13.61 3.80
N ASP A 109 4.82 -14.51 3.27
CA ASP A 109 4.87 -15.94 3.58
C ASP A 109 5.75 -16.73 2.60
N ASN A 110 6.03 -16.17 1.41
CA ASN A 110 6.98 -16.73 0.46
C ASN A 110 8.41 -16.29 0.81
N GLU A 111 9.20 -17.22 1.35
CA GLU A 111 10.57 -16.96 1.80
C GLU A 111 11.45 -16.36 0.71
N GLU A 112 11.35 -16.87 -0.54
CA GLU A 112 12.18 -16.44 -1.67
C GLU A 112 11.99 -14.96 -2.06
N ARG A 113 10.92 -14.31 -1.58
CA ARG A 113 10.61 -12.92 -1.88
C ARG A 113 11.37 -11.93 -1.00
N GLY A 114 11.97 -12.37 0.13
CA GLY A 114 12.82 -11.57 1.00
C GLY A 114 12.11 -10.43 1.76
N PHE A 115 10.77 -10.39 1.82
CA PHE A 115 10.02 -9.37 2.56
C PHE A 115 10.03 -9.59 4.07
N SER A 116 10.26 -10.83 4.51
CA SER A 116 10.15 -11.21 5.92
C SER A 116 11.52 -11.29 6.59
N TYR A 117 11.63 -10.73 7.78
CA TYR A 117 12.79 -10.90 8.69
C TYR A 117 12.72 -12.19 9.51
N ARG A 118 11.74 -13.06 9.26
CA ARG A 118 11.54 -14.33 9.99
C ARG A 118 12.32 -15.49 9.39
N TYR A 119 12.66 -15.37 8.14
CA TYR A 119 13.37 -16.37 7.35
C TYR A 119 14.74 -15.86 6.96
N ASP A 120 15.66 -16.74 6.63
CA ASP A 120 16.94 -16.38 6.06
C ASP A 120 16.87 -16.57 4.52
N SER A 121 16.63 -15.49 3.82
CA SER A 121 16.27 -15.46 2.41
C SER A 121 17.06 -14.41 1.65
N PRO A 122 17.18 -14.47 0.32
CA PRO A 122 17.80 -13.40 -0.46
C PRO A 122 17.16 -12.02 -0.19
N LEU A 123 17.97 -10.98 -0.13
CA LEU A 123 17.51 -9.58 0.03
C LEU A 123 16.91 -9.05 -1.28
N ASP A 124 15.73 -9.57 -1.68
CA ASP A 124 15.03 -9.16 -2.90
C ASP A 124 14.06 -7.99 -2.63
N MET A 125 12.95 -8.19 -1.95
CA MET A 125 11.86 -7.26 -1.61
C MET A 125 11.23 -6.53 -2.80
N ARG A 126 11.42 -6.97 -4.06
CA ARG A 126 10.76 -6.37 -5.23
C ARG A 126 9.29 -6.79 -5.29
N MET A 127 8.40 -5.83 -5.34
CA MET A 127 6.99 -6.08 -5.66
C MET A 127 6.84 -6.40 -7.16
N ASP A 128 7.50 -5.62 -8.01
CA ASP A 128 7.63 -5.89 -9.45
C ASP A 128 9.00 -6.47 -9.78
N ARG A 129 9.06 -7.78 -10.09
CA ARG A 129 10.30 -8.46 -10.45
C ARG A 129 10.88 -8.04 -11.82
N ARG A 130 10.18 -7.22 -12.61
CA ARG A 130 10.74 -6.63 -13.84
C ARG A 130 11.79 -5.57 -13.58
N GLN A 131 11.76 -4.91 -12.40
CA GLN A 131 12.84 -4.01 -12.00
C GLN A 131 14.10 -4.81 -11.68
N SER A 132 15.27 -4.24 -12.03
CA SER A 132 16.56 -4.88 -11.77
C SER A 132 17.04 -4.73 -10.32
N ARG A 133 16.69 -3.60 -9.69
CA ARG A 133 17.16 -3.23 -8.36
C ARG A 133 16.46 -4.04 -7.28
N THR A 134 17.24 -4.53 -6.31
CA THR A 134 16.80 -5.32 -5.17
C THR A 134 17.04 -4.60 -3.84
N ALA A 135 16.55 -5.15 -2.73
CA ALA A 135 16.88 -4.67 -1.38
C ALA A 135 18.38 -4.81 -1.10
N GLY A 136 19.01 -5.86 -1.62
CA GLY A 136 20.46 -6.06 -1.55
C GLY A 136 21.25 -4.91 -2.18
N ASP A 137 20.80 -4.36 -3.28
CA ASP A 137 21.47 -3.22 -3.92
C ASP A 137 21.36 -1.94 -3.08
N ILE A 138 20.27 -1.74 -2.35
CA ILE A 138 20.13 -0.62 -1.41
C ILE A 138 21.09 -0.80 -0.24
N VAL A 139 21.06 -1.97 0.39
CA VAL A 139 21.85 -2.26 1.59
C VAL A 139 23.35 -2.19 1.31
N ASN A 140 23.80 -2.71 0.16
CA ASN A 140 25.21 -2.75 -0.20
C ASN A 140 25.69 -1.51 -0.97
N GLY A 141 24.79 -0.76 -1.64
CA GLY A 141 25.18 0.33 -2.52
C GLY A 141 24.96 1.74 -1.96
N TYR A 142 23.97 1.96 -1.09
CA TYR A 142 23.68 3.29 -0.56
C TYR A 142 24.77 3.78 0.39
N GLU A 143 25.06 5.09 0.36
CA GLU A 143 25.91 5.72 1.36
C GLU A 143 25.28 5.68 2.77
N GLU A 144 26.08 5.77 3.82
CA GLU A 144 25.61 5.79 5.21
C GLU A 144 24.54 6.86 5.44
N ARG A 145 24.73 8.05 4.85
CA ARG A 145 23.76 9.16 4.94
C ARG A 145 22.42 8.81 4.32
N GLU A 146 22.41 8.09 3.21
CA GLU A 146 21.19 7.69 2.53
C GLU A 146 20.46 6.58 3.31
N LEU A 147 21.19 5.57 3.79
CA LEU A 147 20.66 4.52 4.68
C LEU A 147 20.06 5.15 5.94
N TYR A 148 20.78 6.07 6.59
CA TYR A 148 20.26 6.81 7.74
C TYR A 148 18.95 7.54 7.39
N ARG A 149 18.91 8.25 6.25
CA ARG A 149 17.72 8.98 5.80
C ARG A 149 16.50 8.05 5.67
N ILE A 150 16.64 6.95 4.93
CA ILE A 150 15.49 6.05 4.70
C ILE A 150 15.05 5.35 5.98
N ILE A 151 15.97 4.90 6.83
CA ILE A 151 15.63 4.23 8.08
C ILE A 151 14.97 5.20 9.07
N ARG A 152 15.41 6.46 9.10
CA ARG A 152 14.78 7.51 9.92
C ARG A 152 13.40 7.89 9.37
N ASP A 153 13.30 8.19 8.07
CA ASP A 153 12.12 8.83 7.48
C ASP A 153 11.02 7.81 7.13
N TYR A 154 11.39 6.61 6.67
CA TYR A 154 10.45 5.56 6.29
C TYR A 154 10.28 4.47 7.35
N GLY A 155 11.30 4.24 8.17
CA GLY A 155 11.22 3.32 9.31
C GLY A 155 10.72 3.99 10.59
N GLU A 156 10.79 5.33 10.68
CA GLU A 156 10.56 6.08 11.92
C GLU A 156 11.35 5.47 13.10
N ASP A 157 12.60 5.01 12.81
CA ASP A 157 13.43 4.29 13.79
C ASP A 157 14.38 5.24 14.54
N LYS A 158 14.32 5.18 15.87
CA LYS A 158 15.17 6.00 16.75
C LYS A 158 16.65 5.66 16.65
N PHE A 159 16.97 4.43 16.26
CA PHE A 159 18.34 3.93 16.13
C PHE A 159 18.87 4.01 14.70
N ALA A 160 18.16 4.71 13.80
CA ALA A 160 18.47 4.79 12.37
C ALA A 160 19.95 5.10 12.08
N LYS A 161 20.56 6.05 12.82
CA LYS A 161 21.97 6.41 12.64
C LYS A 161 22.91 5.25 12.99
N ASN A 162 22.64 4.55 14.08
CA ASN A 162 23.49 3.44 14.52
C ASN A 162 23.32 2.22 13.61
N ILE A 163 22.07 1.95 13.16
CA ILE A 163 21.77 0.88 12.19
C ILE A 163 22.51 1.13 10.88
N ALA A 164 22.43 2.34 10.31
CA ALA A 164 23.13 2.69 9.08
C ALA A 164 24.64 2.47 9.19
N LYS A 165 25.25 2.94 10.30
CA LYS A 165 26.69 2.72 10.58
C LYS A 165 27.04 1.23 10.63
N HIS A 166 26.24 0.41 11.30
CA HIS A 166 26.50 -1.04 11.41
C HIS A 166 26.36 -1.75 10.06
N ILE A 167 25.39 -1.37 9.23
CA ILE A 167 25.23 -1.89 7.87
C ILE A 167 26.48 -1.58 7.04
N VAL A 168 26.95 -0.32 7.06
CA VAL A 168 28.14 0.07 6.30
C VAL A 168 29.38 -0.68 6.78
N ALA A 169 29.61 -0.75 8.09
CA ALA A 169 30.75 -1.48 8.64
C ALA A 169 30.71 -2.99 8.32
N ALA A 170 29.53 -3.60 8.32
CA ALA A 170 29.38 -5.01 7.99
C ALA A 170 29.67 -5.29 6.50
N ARG A 171 29.13 -4.49 5.59
CA ARG A 171 29.33 -4.69 4.14
C ARG A 171 30.76 -4.41 3.66
N GLU A 172 31.55 -3.62 4.42
CA GLU A 172 32.99 -3.42 4.17
C GLU A 172 33.78 -4.71 4.37
N GLN A 173 33.27 -5.65 5.19
CA GLN A 173 33.90 -6.97 5.41
C GLN A 173 33.44 -7.99 4.37
N ALA A 174 32.13 -8.06 4.10
CA ALA A 174 31.53 -8.91 3.10
C ALA A 174 30.14 -8.37 2.67
N PRO A 175 29.72 -8.50 1.40
CA PRO A 175 28.40 -8.09 0.96
C PRO A 175 27.30 -8.79 1.79
N ILE A 176 26.29 -8.01 2.21
CA ILE A 176 25.12 -8.51 2.94
C ILE A 176 24.16 -9.10 1.91
N ARG A 177 23.89 -10.39 1.96
CA ARG A 177 23.15 -11.12 0.92
C ARG A 177 21.78 -11.57 1.35
N THR A 178 21.59 -11.80 2.66
CA THR A 178 20.36 -12.40 3.17
C THR A 178 19.65 -11.53 4.20
N THR A 179 18.36 -11.81 4.36
CA THR A 179 17.51 -11.17 5.38
C THR A 179 17.97 -11.51 6.80
N GLY A 180 18.52 -12.72 6.99
CA GLY A 180 19.10 -13.16 8.26
C GLY A 180 20.34 -12.35 8.63
N GLU A 181 21.29 -12.21 7.71
CA GLU A 181 22.50 -11.38 7.91
C GLU A 181 22.11 -9.94 8.27
N LEU A 182 21.21 -9.33 7.50
CA LEU A 182 20.74 -7.97 7.78
C LEU A 182 20.05 -7.87 9.16
N THR A 183 19.25 -8.87 9.52
CA THR A 183 18.57 -8.91 10.82
C THR A 183 19.56 -8.93 11.99
N GLU A 184 20.60 -9.72 11.92
CA GLU A 184 21.63 -9.80 12.96
C GLU A 184 22.45 -8.48 13.07
N ILE A 185 22.76 -7.84 11.94
CA ILE A 185 23.40 -6.51 11.93
C ILE A 185 22.51 -5.47 12.63
N ILE A 186 21.20 -5.45 12.32
CA ILE A 186 20.27 -4.53 12.97
C ILE A 186 20.16 -4.81 14.47
N ARG A 187 20.11 -6.09 14.88
CA ARG A 187 20.11 -6.46 16.30
C ARG A 187 21.35 -5.94 17.03
N GLY A 188 22.51 -6.09 16.45
CA GLY A 188 23.77 -5.58 17.00
C GLY A 188 23.78 -4.05 17.18
N ALA A 189 23.01 -3.33 16.36
CA ALA A 189 22.90 -1.87 16.42
C ALA A 189 21.94 -1.34 17.49
N ILE A 190 21.08 -2.18 18.06
CA ILE A 190 20.01 -1.77 19.01
C ILE A 190 20.31 -2.33 20.40
N PRO A 191 20.26 -1.52 21.47
CA PRO A 191 20.51 -2.00 22.82
C PRO A 191 19.56 -3.13 23.23
N MET A 192 20.08 -4.20 23.85
CA MET A 192 19.31 -5.40 24.24
C MET A 192 18.10 -5.07 25.11
N LYS A 193 18.20 -4.09 26.01
CA LYS A 193 17.07 -3.63 26.86
C LYS A 193 15.88 -3.15 26.04
N ILE A 194 16.14 -2.51 24.89
CA ILE A 194 15.07 -2.02 23.98
C ILE A 194 14.47 -3.17 23.17
N GLN A 195 15.31 -4.13 22.75
CA GLN A 195 14.83 -5.31 22.03
C GLN A 195 13.86 -6.16 22.87
N ALA A 196 14.09 -6.24 24.18
CA ALA A 196 13.25 -7.02 25.10
C ALA A 196 11.84 -6.44 25.33
N THR A 197 11.66 -5.13 25.13
CA THR A 197 10.38 -4.42 25.41
C THR A 197 9.63 -3.98 24.18
N GLY A 198 10.26 -4.07 22.99
CA GLY A 198 9.70 -3.63 21.70
C GLY A 198 9.20 -4.79 20.84
N GLY A 199 8.70 -4.46 19.66
CA GLY A 199 8.49 -5.43 18.59
C GLY A 199 9.83 -5.89 17.98
N HIS A 200 9.77 -6.74 16.96
CA HIS A 200 10.97 -7.26 16.31
C HIS A 200 11.89 -6.11 15.83
N PRO A 201 13.19 -6.07 16.19
CA PRO A 201 14.08 -4.94 15.93
C PRO A 201 14.24 -4.60 14.44
N ALA A 202 14.24 -5.60 13.56
CA ALA A 202 14.39 -5.40 12.13
C ALA A 202 13.13 -4.84 11.43
N LYS A 203 11.94 -4.88 12.07
CA LYS A 203 10.66 -4.53 11.43
C LYS A 203 10.70 -3.17 10.72
N ARG A 204 11.22 -2.14 11.39
CA ARG A 204 11.23 -0.77 10.88
C ARG A 204 12.22 -0.56 9.76
N THR A 205 13.39 -1.17 9.86
CA THR A 205 14.43 -1.10 8.82
C THR A 205 13.98 -1.86 7.56
N PHE A 206 13.36 -3.03 7.70
CA PHE A 206 12.78 -3.77 6.57
C PHE A 206 11.68 -2.96 5.88
N GLN A 207 10.78 -2.34 6.65
CA GLN A 207 9.78 -1.41 6.12
C GLN A 207 10.44 -0.27 5.34
N ALA A 208 11.50 0.34 5.88
CA ALA A 208 12.17 1.47 5.24
C ALA A 208 12.80 1.09 3.89
N ILE A 209 13.51 -0.04 3.85
CA ILE A 209 14.14 -0.55 2.62
C ILE A 209 13.07 -0.90 1.57
N ARG A 210 11.98 -1.54 1.98
CA ARG A 210 10.86 -1.90 1.11
C ARG A 210 10.21 -0.66 0.49
N ILE A 211 9.91 0.35 1.31
CA ILE A 211 9.30 1.62 0.86
C ILE A 211 10.22 2.32 -0.15
N GLU A 212 11.51 2.41 0.13
CA GLU A 212 12.49 3.02 -0.77
C GLU A 212 12.59 2.25 -2.08
N LEU A 213 12.73 0.91 -2.02
CA LEU A 213 12.88 0.06 -3.19
C LEU A 213 11.69 0.15 -4.15
N ASN A 214 10.48 0.08 -3.60
CA ASN A 214 9.24 0.04 -4.38
C ASN A 214 8.60 1.43 -4.56
N ARG A 215 9.22 2.50 -4.05
CA ARG A 215 8.75 3.88 -4.13
C ARG A 215 7.31 4.07 -3.63
N GLU A 216 6.92 3.27 -2.62
CA GLU A 216 5.52 3.13 -2.20
C GLU A 216 4.86 4.47 -1.86
N LEU A 217 5.55 5.34 -1.10
CA LEU A 217 5.00 6.63 -0.69
C LEU A 217 4.95 7.67 -1.82
N ASP A 218 5.93 7.66 -2.73
CA ASP A 218 5.96 8.57 -3.86
C ASP A 218 4.85 8.21 -4.85
N VAL A 219 4.75 6.93 -5.22
CA VAL A 219 3.69 6.41 -6.09
C VAL A 219 2.30 6.77 -5.53
N LEU A 220 2.07 6.57 -4.23
CA LEU A 220 0.80 6.92 -3.60
C LEU A 220 0.53 8.43 -3.65
N ARG A 221 1.53 9.26 -3.35
CA ARG A 221 1.41 10.72 -3.33
C ARG A 221 1.09 11.28 -4.70
N ASP A 222 1.81 10.79 -5.72
CA ASP A 222 1.76 11.35 -7.06
C ASP A 222 0.51 10.91 -7.83
N SER A 223 -0.08 9.74 -7.51
CA SER A 223 -1.23 9.18 -8.23
C SER A 223 -2.61 9.50 -7.62
N LEU A 224 -2.69 9.79 -6.32
CA LEU A 224 -3.96 9.84 -5.61
C LEU A 224 -4.89 10.97 -6.06
N ASP A 225 -4.35 12.15 -6.39
CA ASP A 225 -5.16 13.26 -6.93
C ASP A 225 -5.81 12.87 -8.28
N GLY A 226 -5.05 12.16 -9.15
CA GLY A 226 -5.55 11.65 -10.44
C GLY A 226 -6.62 10.56 -10.27
N MET A 227 -6.48 9.69 -9.27
CA MET A 227 -7.49 8.67 -8.95
C MET A 227 -8.81 9.29 -8.50
N ILE A 228 -8.76 10.36 -7.68
CA ILE A 228 -9.96 11.10 -7.29
C ILE A 228 -10.63 11.72 -8.53
N ASP A 229 -9.87 12.15 -9.52
CA ASP A 229 -10.41 12.72 -10.75
C ASP A 229 -11.01 11.66 -11.70
N LEU A 230 -10.65 10.39 -11.57
CA LEU A 230 -11.29 9.27 -12.28
C LEU A 230 -12.66 8.90 -11.72
N LEU A 231 -12.98 9.26 -10.48
CA LEU A 231 -14.28 8.95 -9.91
C LEU A 231 -15.40 9.73 -10.59
N ASP A 232 -16.50 9.07 -10.85
CA ASP A 232 -17.76 9.67 -11.25
C ASP A 232 -18.45 10.35 -10.07
N ASP A 233 -19.52 11.12 -10.31
CA ASP A 233 -20.29 11.77 -9.22
C ASP A 233 -20.88 10.71 -8.27
N GLY A 234 -20.65 10.91 -6.97
CA GLY A 234 -20.98 9.95 -5.94
C GLY A 234 -20.09 8.70 -5.89
N GLY A 235 -19.11 8.58 -6.79
CA GLY A 235 -18.11 7.51 -6.78
C GLY A 235 -17.18 7.62 -5.58
N ARG A 236 -16.63 6.49 -5.10
CA ARG A 236 -15.85 6.44 -3.88
C ARG A 236 -14.49 5.79 -4.07
N ILE A 237 -13.49 6.34 -3.39
CA ILE A 237 -12.22 5.69 -3.20
C ILE A 237 -12.07 5.23 -1.76
N CYS A 238 -11.76 3.94 -1.57
CA CYS A 238 -11.48 3.29 -0.31
C CYS A 238 -10.00 2.92 -0.27
N ILE A 239 -9.28 3.37 0.76
CA ILE A 239 -7.85 3.09 0.91
C ILE A 239 -7.58 2.50 2.28
N ILE A 240 -7.00 1.31 2.32
CA ILE A 240 -6.50 0.66 3.52
C ILE A 240 -5.00 0.93 3.61
N THR A 241 -4.54 1.43 4.75
CA THR A 241 -3.15 1.74 5.05
C THR A 241 -2.67 0.95 6.25
N PHE A 242 -1.38 0.59 6.32
CA PHE A 242 -0.82 -0.24 7.39
C PHE A 242 0.23 0.47 8.25
N HIS A 243 0.65 1.66 7.87
CA HIS A 243 1.55 2.48 8.68
C HIS A 243 1.23 3.98 8.63
N SER A 244 1.85 4.72 9.56
CA SER A 244 1.61 6.15 9.80
C SER A 244 1.85 7.04 8.59
N LEU A 245 2.84 6.71 7.77
CA LEU A 245 3.25 7.53 6.61
C LEU A 245 2.22 7.46 5.49
N GLU A 246 1.71 6.26 5.16
CA GLU A 246 0.62 6.08 4.19
C GLU A 246 -0.63 6.82 4.67
N ASP A 247 -1.06 6.57 5.91
CA ASP A 247 -2.26 7.19 6.49
C ASP A 247 -2.18 8.73 6.46
N ARG A 248 -0.98 9.28 6.70
CA ARG A 248 -0.73 10.72 6.65
C ARG A 248 -0.90 11.28 5.23
N ILE A 249 -0.38 10.59 4.21
CA ILE A 249 -0.52 10.99 2.80
C ILE A 249 -1.99 10.97 2.40
N VAL A 250 -2.69 9.85 2.60
CA VAL A 250 -4.11 9.70 2.24
C VAL A 250 -4.97 10.77 2.93
N LYS A 251 -4.81 10.93 4.25
CA LYS A 251 -5.53 11.96 5.03
C LYS A 251 -5.28 13.37 4.49
N THR A 252 -4.04 13.69 4.15
CA THR A 252 -3.65 15.04 3.68
C THR A 252 -4.26 15.31 2.31
N ILE A 253 -4.17 14.35 1.38
CA ILE A 253 -4.70 14.52 0.02
C ILE A 253 -6.23 14.55 0.02
N PHE A 254 -6.89 13.70 0.79
CA PHE A 254 -8.36 13.73 0.91
C PHE A 254 -8.85 15.08 1.46
N ARG A 255 -8.20 15.61 2.50
CA ARG A 255 -8.54 16.93 3.05
C ARG A 255 -8.29 18.07 2.05
N LYS A 256 -7.19 18.03 1.31
CA LYS A 256 -6.89 19.00 0.25
C LYS A 256 -7.95 18.97 -0.85
N ASN A 257 -8.46 17.80 -1.23
CA ASN A 257 -9.52 17.69 -2.24
C ASN A 257 -10.91 18.05 -1.71
N GLU A 258 -11.18 17.88 -0.41
CA GLU A 258 -12.39 18.38 0.24
C GLU A 258 -12.36 19.91 0.40
N ASN A 259 -11.24 20.45 0.86
CA ASN A 259 -11.07 21.88 1.14
C ASN A 259 -9.80 22.40 0.43
N PRO A 260 -9.84 22.63 -0.88
CA PRO A 260 -8.66 23.01 -1.66
C PRO A 260 -8.26 24.47 -1.54
N CYS A 261 -9.02 25.28 -0.81
CA CYS A 261 -8.75 26.71 -0.64
C CYS A 261 -7.37 26.95 -0.02
N THR A 262 -6.59 27.86 -0.64
CA THR A 262 -5.26 28.28 -0.19
C THR A 262 -5.21 29.77 0.19
N CYS A 263 -6.38 30.45 0.26
CA CYS A 263 -6.45 31.82 0.73
C CYS A 263 -6.08 31.92 2.22
N PRO A 264 -5.50 33.02 2.67
CA PRO A 264 -5.34 33.29 4.08
C PRO A 264 -6.68 33.18 4.82
N PRO A 265 -6.70 32.66 6.07
CA PRO A 265 -7.94 32.50 6.83
C PRO A 265 -8.73 33.80 7.03
N ASP A 266 -8.04 34.95 7.05
CA ASP A 266 -8.61 36.28 7.30
C ASP A 266 -9.22 36.95 6.05
N PHE A 267 -9.15 36.27 4.88
CA PHE A 267 -9.76 36.80 3.67
C PHE A 267 -11.27 36.68 3.73
N PRO A 268 -12.00 37.81 3.54
CA PRO A 268 -13.47 37.83 3.63
C PRO A 268 -14.15 37.01 2.53
N VAL A 269 -13.48 36.83 1.37
CA VAL A 269 -13.97 36.06 0.22
C VAL A 269 -12.83 35.27 -0.38
N CYS A 270 -13.12 34.01 -0.74
CA CYS A 270 -12.15 33.14 -1.42
C CYS A 270 -11.86 33.65 -2.85
N VAL A 271 -10.60 33.95 -3.14
CA VAL A 271 -10.13 34.44 -4.45
C VAL A 271 -9.29 33.43 -5.23
N CYS A 272 -8.98 32.26 -4.65
CA CYS A 272 -8.13 31.26 -5.32
C CYS A 272 -8.84 30.45 -6.41
N GLY A 273 -10.18 30.52 -6.52
CA GLY A 273 -10.97 29.83 -7.52
C GLY A 273 -10.98 28.30 -7.42
N LYS A 274 -10.33 27.72 -6.41
CA LYS A 274 -10.27 26.27 -6.24
C LYS A 274 -11.59 25.75 -5.69
N LYS A 275 -12.12 24.69 -6.33
CA LYS A 275 -13.37 24.07 -5.93
C LYS A 275 -13.11 22.71 -5.26
N SER A 276 -13.94 22.38 -4.28
CA SER A 276 -13.96 21.04 -3.66
C SER A 276 -14.24 19.99 -4.73
N LYS A 277 -13.50 18.88 -4.65
CA LYS A 277 -13.73 17.70 -5.51
C LYS A 277 -14.65 16.67 -4.84
N GLY A 278 -15.04 16.85 -3.60
CA GLY A 278 -15.88 15.89 -2.90
C GLY A 278 -15.79 16.00 -1.39
N LYS A 279 -16.04 14.89 -0.70
CA LYS A 279 -16.19 14.85 0.75
C LYS A 279 -15.38 13.70 1.37
N VAL A 280 -14.69 13.97 2.47
CA VAL A 280 -14.09 12.94 3.33
C VAL A 280 -15.19 12.27 4.14
N ILE A 281 -15.48 11.00 3.85
CA ILE A 281 -16.50 10.23 4.55
C ILE A 281 -16.00 9.81 5.93
N THR A 282 -14.75 9.35 6.02
CA THR A 282 -14.12 8.90 7.26
C THR A 282 -13.23 9.98 7.87
N ARG A 283 -13.79 10.89 8.67
CA ARG A 283 -12.98 11.88 9.42
C ARG A 283 -11.98 11.22 10.36
N LYS A 284 -12.41 10.16 11.07
CA LYS A 284 -11.56 9.19 11.77
C LYS A 284 -11.49 7.94 10.89
N PRO A 285 -10.32 7.25 10.81
CA PRO A 285 -10.24 6.02 10.04
C PRO A 285 -11.11 4.94 10.68
N ILE A 286 -11.64 4.05 9.86
CA ILE A 286 -12.25 2.80 10.34
C ILE A 286 -11.11 1.86 10.70
N LEU A 287 -11.20 1.22 11.85
CA LEU A 287 -10.19 0.29 12.37
C LEU A 287 -10.78 -1.13 12.41
N PRO A 288 -9.93 -2.17 12.33
CA PRO A 288 -10.37 -3.55 12.46
C PRO A 288 -11.05 -3.82 13.82
N GLY A 289 -12.07 -4.64 13.81
CA GLY A 289 -12.71 -5.14 15.01
C GLY A 289 -11.81 -6.06 15.86
N LYS A 290 -12.17 -6.31 17.11
CA LYS A 290 -11.38 -7.20 17.99
C LYS A 290 -11.28 -8.61 17.43
N GLU A 291 -12.37 -9.18 16.96
CA GLU A 291 -12.43 -10.52 16.37
C GLU A 291 -11.50 -10.62 15.16
N GLU A 292 -11.51 -9.62 14.25
CA GLU A 292 -10.61 -9.58 13.11
C GLU A 292 -9.14 -9.53 13.53
N MET A 293 -8.80 -8.73 14.56
CA MET A 293 -7.43 -8.63 15.06
C MET A 293 -6.94 -9.92 15.74
N GLU A 294 -7.83 -10.71 16.31
CA GLU A 294 -7.54 -12.03 16.90
C GLU A 294 -7.33 -13.08 15.81
N GLU A 295 -8.20 -13.12 14.80
CA GLU A 295 -8.11 -14.04 13.66
C GLU A 295 -6.96 -13.68 12.70
N ASN A 296 -6.71 -12.39 12.48
CA ASN A 296 -5.69 -11.86 11.59
C ASN A 296 -4.84 -10.78 12.27
N PRO A 297 -3.77 -11.14 12.99
CA PRO A 297 -2.90 -10.18 13.66
C PRO A 297 -2.25 -9.13 12.74
N ARG A 298 -2.20 -9.38 11.41
CA ARG A 298 -1.69 -8.43 10.42
C ARG A 298 -2.63 -7.24 10.24
N SER A 299 -3.92 -7.37 10.53
CA SER A 299 -4.91 -6.29 10.47
C SER A 299 -4.70 -5.21 11.52
N LYS A 300 -4.00 -5.52 12.63
CA LYS A 300 -3.88 -4.65 13.82
C LYS A 300 -3.48 -3.20 13.53
N SER A 301 -2.71 -2.96 12.49
CA SER A 301 -2.27 -1.61 12.09
C SER A 301 -3.09 -1.00 10.97
N ALA A 302 -4.07 -1.72 10.44
CA ALA A 302 -4.87 -1.29 9.30
C ALA A 302 -5.77 -0.10 9.65
N LYS A 303 -5.95 0.79 8.67
CA LYS A 303 -6.82 1.96 8.75
C LYS A 303 -7.49 2.18 7.41
N LEU A 304 -8.81 2.10 7.37
CA LEU A 304 -9.57 2.40 6.15
C LEU A 304 -9.98 3.87 6.12
N ARG A 305 -9.70 4.53 5.00
CA ARG A 305 -10.16 5.88 4.68
C ARG A 305 -10.99 5.89 3.41
N ILE A 306 -12.05 6.71 3.41
CA ILE A 306 -13.01 6.79 2.31
C ILE A 306 -13.22 8.25 1.94
N PHE A 307 -13.16 8.52 0.63
CA PHE A 307 -13.51 9.81 0.03
C PHE A 307 -14.59 9.59 -1.03
N GLU A 308 -15.58 10.48 -1.10
CA GLU A 308 -16.66 10.46 -2.08
C GLU A 308 -16.53 11.66 -3.00
N ARG A 309 -16.49 11.42 -4.30
CA ARG A 309 -16.49 12.44 -5.34
C ARG A 309 -17.84 13.18 -5.37
N LYS A 310 -17.79 14.49 -5.57
CA LYS A 310 -18.94 15.34 -5.87
C LYS A 310 -18.54 16.29 -6.99
N MET A 311 -19.32 16.31 -8.05
CA MET A 311 -19.15 17.26 -9.16
C MET A 311 -19.99 18.51 -8.97
#